data_0d8e4356d19cf637ea355427244a012e
#
_entry.id   0d8e4356d19cf637ea355427244a012e
#
_cell.length_a   1.000
_cell.length_b   1.000
_cell.length_c   1.000
_cell.angle_alpha   90.00
_cell.angle_beta   90.00
_cell.angle_gamma   90.00
#
_symmetry.space_group_name_H-M   'P 1'
#
loop_
_entity.id
_entity.type
_entity.pdbx_description
1 polymer ?
#
loop_
_entity_poly.entity_id
_entity_poly.type
_entity_poly.pdbx_seq_one_letter_code
_entity_poly.pdbx_strand_id
1 'polypeptide(L)'
;MIALLSNSQIEQDLGKRLKAHRLNLNLSQAEVAERSGLSRRTITAIENGEGSSLSTLIALLRALGALDTLEGFLPDPGISPIAQLKLRDDQRKYASKPRKTPPPTAWKWGDER
;
A
#
# COMPACT_ATOMS: atom_id res chain seq x y z
N MET A 1 -11.24 8.91 -16.34
CA MET A 1 -10.01 9.11 -15.55
C MET A 1 -10.36 9.28 -14.09
N ILE A 2 -9.70 8.53 -13.22
CA ILE A 2 -10.09 8.47 -11.80
C ILE A 2 -9.94 9.83 -11.12
N ALA A 3 -9.00 10.65 -11.55
CA ALA A 3 -8.78 11.96 -10.93
C ALA A 3 -9.94 12.91 -11.12
N LEU A 4 -10.84 12.62 -12.07
CA LEU A 4 -12.00 13.45 -12.31
C LEU A 4 -13.23 13.02 -11.51
N LEU A 5 -13.13 11.92 -10.78
CA LEU A 5 -14.22 11.42 -9.97
C LEU A 5 -14.21 12.06 -8.60
N SER A 6 -15.38 12.17 -8.00
CA SER A 6 -15.48 12.64 -6.64
C SER A 6 -14.97 11.55 -5.68
N ASN A 7 -14.68 11.93 -4.45
CA ASN A 7 -14.27 10.95 -3.46
C ASN A 7 -15.32 9.86 -3.29
N SER A 8 -16.59 10.25 -3.28
CA SER A 8 -17.68 9.29 -3.15
C SER A 8 -17.72 8.32 -4.30
N GLN A 9 -17.50 8.80 -5.52
CA GLN A 9 -17.49 7.93 -6.70
C GLN A 9 -16.33 6.95 -6.65
N ILE A 10 -15.18 7.39 -6.16
CA ILE A 10 -14.02 6.52 -6.01
C ILE A 10 -14.30 5.47 -4.96
N GLU A 11 -14.91 5.86 -3.85
CA GLU A 11 -15.27 4.90 -2.80
C GLU A 11 -16.24 3.86 -3.31
N GLN A 12 -17.22 4.29 -4.13
CA GLN A 12 -18.17 3.35 -4.72
C GLN A 12 -17.48 2.39 -5.68
N ASP A 13 -16.58 2.90 -6.50
CA ASP A 13 -15.85 2.06 -7.44
C ASP A 13 -14.99 1.03 -6.69
N LEU A 14 -14.31 1.48 -5.65
CA LEU A 14 -13.49 0.61 -4.82
C LEU A 14 -14.35 -0.45 -4.14
N GLY A 15 -15.49 -0.05 -3.62
CA GLY A 15 -16.41 -0.99 -3.01
C GLY A 15 -16.86 -2.08 -3.97
N LYS A 16 -17.14 -1.70 -5.22
CA LYS A 16 -17.53 -2.68 -6.23
C LYS A 16 -16.39 -3.63 -6.54
N ARG A 17 -15.17 -3.13 -6.61
CA ARG A 17 -14.01 -3.98 -6.87
C ARG A 17 -13.75 -4.93 -5.72
N LEU A 18 -13.91 -4.47 -4.50
CA LEU A 18 -13.75 -5.32 -3.33
C LEU A 18 -14.80 -6.43 -3.32
N LYS A 19 -16.03 -6.07 -3.65
CA LYS A 19 -17.10 -7.06 -3.74
C LYS A 19 -16.82 -8.08 -4.82
N ALA A 20 -16.38 -7.64 -6.00
CA ALA A 20 -16.06 -8.53 -7.10
C ALA A 20 -14.92 -9.48 -6.70
N HIS A 21 -13.91 -8.96 -6.02
CA HIS A 21 -12.80 -9.77 -5.56
C HIS A 21 -13.28 -10.84 -4.58
N ARG A 22 -14.15 -10.44 -3.65
CA ARG A 22 -14.73 -11.39 -2.70
C ARG A 22 -15.50 -12.49 -3.41
N LEU A 23 -16.34 -12.10 -4.36
CA LEU A 23 -17.15 -13.06 -5.11
C LEU A 23 -16.29 -13.99 -5.94
N ASN A 24 -15.22 -13.48 -6.52
CA ASN A 24 -14.29 -14.34 -7.28
C ASN A 24 -13.64 -15.40 -6.40
N LEU A 25 -13.51 -15.12 -5.12
CA LEU A 25 -12.96 -16.07 -4.16
C LEU A 25 -14.05 -17.00 -3.59
N ASN A 26 -15.30 -16.85 -4.04
CA ASN A 26 -16.43 -17.62 -3.55
C ASN A 26 -16.65 -17.43 -2.06
N LEU A 27 -16.41 -16.22 -1.56
CA LEU A 27 -16.59 -15.94 -0.14
C LEU A 27 -17.87 -15.15 0.08
N SER A 28 -18.61 -15.51 1.13
CA SER A 28 -19.75 -14.73 1.56
C SER A 28 -19.26 -13.55 2.42
N GLN A 29 -20.14 -12.57 2.60
CA GLN A 29 -19.82 -11.49 3.51
C GLN A 29 -19.56 -12.00 4.93
N ALA A 30 -20.34 -13.01 5.34
CA ALA A 30 -20.16 -13.59 6.67
C ALA A 30 -18.79 -14.24 6.82
N GLU A 31 -18.32 -14.94 5.78
CA GLU A 31 -17.01 -15.56 5.81
C GLU A 31 -15.90 -14.55 5.88
N VAL A 32 -16.02 -13.47 5.13
CA VAL A 32 -15.03 -12.41 5.15
C VAL A 32 -15.05 -11.69 6.50
N ALA A 33 -16.24 -11.51 7.05
CA ALA A 33 -16.37 -10.89 8.37
C ALA A 33 -15.62 -11.72 9.41
N GLU A 34 -15.80 -13.02 9.35
CA GLU A 34 -15.11 -13.91 10.29
C GLU A 34 -13.60 -13.85 10.12
N ARG A 35 -13.12 -13.90 8.88
CA ARG A 35 -11.68 -13.86 8.60
C ARG A 35 -11.03 -12.55 8.96
N SER A 36 -11.75 -11.44 8.78
CA SER A 36 -11.19 -10.12 8.97
C SER A 36 -11.36 -9.59 10.39
N GLY A 37 -12.25 -10.18 11.16
CA GLY A 37 -12.62 -9.64 12.44
C GLY A 37 -13.55 -8.43 12.35
N LEU A 38 -14.05 -8.14 11.15
CA LEU A 38 -14.98 -7.04 10.93
C LEU A 38 -16.41 -7.56 11.01
N SER A 39 -17.35 -6.65 11.25
CA SER A 39 -18.75 -7.03 11.21
C SER A 39 -19.23 -7.11 9.77
N ARG A 40 -20.25 -7.93 9.52
CA ARG A 40 -20.89 -7.99 8.20
C ARG A 40 -21.36 -6.61 7.77
N ARG A 41 -21.87 -5.84 8.73
CA ARG A 41 -22.36 -4.50 8.45
C ARG A 41 -21.25 -3.61 7.90
N THR A 42 -20.05 -3.73 8.47
CA THR A 42 -18.91 -2.97 8.00
C THR A 42 -18.56 -3.36 6.58
N ILE A 43 -18.56 -4.66 6.29
CA ILE A 43 -18.24 -5.14 4.95
C ILE A 43 -19.29 -4.66 3.95
N THR A 44 -20.56 -4.74 4.31
CA THR A 44 -21.64 -4.25 3.46
C THR A 44 -21.46 -2.75 3.17
N ALA A 45 -21.13 -1.98 4.20
CA ALA A 45 -20.94 -0.54 4.04
C ALA A 45 -19.80 -0.24 3.07
N ILE A 46 -18.68 -0.94 3.21
CA ILE A 46 -17.53 -0.74 2.33
C ILE A 46 -17.90 -1.08 0.89
N GLU A 47 -18.56 -2.21 0.69
CA GLU A 47 -18.94 -2.66 -0.66
C GLU A 47 -19.96 -1.71 -1.29
N ASN A 48 -20.73 -1.01 -0.48
CA ASN A 48 -21.68 -0.02 -0.98
C ASN A 48 -21.06 1.36 -1.17
N GLY A 49 -19.79 1.50 -0.88
CA GLY A 49 -19.08 2.76 -1.12
C GLY A 49 -19.29 3.78 -0.02
N GLU A 50 -19.58 3.34 1.19
CA GLU A 50 -19.80 4.26 2.31
C GLU A 50 -18.51 4.64 3.01
N GLY A 51 -17.39 4.13 2.51
CA GLY A 51 -16.10 4.46 3.09
C GLY A 51 -15.76 3.61 4.29
N SER A 52 -14.55 3.79 4.80
CA SER A 52 -14.10 3.07 5.98
C SER A 52 -12.83 3.71 6.49
N SER A 53 -12.41 3.29 7.67
CA SER A 53 -11.09 3.67 8.14
C SER A 53 -10.03 2.88 7.37
N LEU A 54 -8.82 3.39 7.38
CA LEU A 54 -7.71 2.71 6.75
C LEU A 54 -7.45 1.35 7.40
N SER A 55 -7.55 1.30 8.72
CA SER A 55 -7.36 0.05 9.46
C SER A 55 -8.37 -1.02 9.01
N THR A 56 -9.62 -0.61 8.82
CA THR A 56 -10.66 -1.51 8.36
C THR A 56 -10.37 -2.02 6.95
N LEU A 57 -9.93 -1.12 6.07
CA LEU A 57 -9.59 -1.51 4.70
C LEU A 57 -8.44 -2.52 4.68
N ILE A 58 -7.42 -2.28 5.49
CA ILE A 58 -6.29 -3.21 5.59
C ILE A 58 -6.76 -4.58 6.06
N ALA A 59 -7.61 -4.62 7.07
CA ALA A 59 -8.13 -5.89 7.58
C ALA A 59 -8.92 -6.64 6.50
N LEU A 60 -9.71 -5.90 5.72
CA LEU A 60 -10.48 -6.50 4.65
C LEU A 60 -9.57 -7.05 3.55
N LEU A 61 -8.57 -6.29 3.13
CA LEU A 61 -7.64 -6.75 2.11
C LEU A 61 -6.87 -7.99 2.56
N ARG A 62 -6.50 -8.02 3.82
CA ARG A 62 -5.82 -9.19 4.37
C ARG A 62 -6.71 -10.42 4.31
N ALA A 63 -7.98 -10.25 4.66
CA ALA A 63 -8.94 -11.36 4.62
C ALA A 63 -9.19 -11.86 3.21
N LEU A 64 -9.10 -10.98 2.22
CA LEU A 64 -9.28 -11.34 0.82
C LEU A 64 -8.00 -11.84 0.17
N GLY A 65 -6.90 -11.87 0.90
CA GLY A 65 -5.63 -12.27 0.32
C GLY A 65 -5.08 -11.26 -0.67
N ALA A 66 -5.50 -10.02 -0.57
CA ALA A 66 -5.15 -8.97 -1.51
C ALA A 66 -4.26 -7.89 -0.87
N LEU A 67 -3.62 -8.21 0.24
CA LEU A 67 -2.81 -7.22 0.95
C LEU A 67 -1.63 -6.75 0.10
N ASP A 68 -1.15 -7.61 -0.79
CA ASP A 68 -0.04 -7.26 -1.66
C ASP A 68 -0.36 -6.09 -2.58
N THR A 69 -1.64 -5.86 -2.85
CA THR A 69 -2.02 -4.74 -3.72
C THR A 69 -1.66 -3.39 -3.13
N LEU A 70 -1.46 -3.33 -1.82
CA LEU A 70 -1.08 -2.08 -1.18
C LEU A 70 0.32 -1.63 -1.58
N GLU A 71 1.18 -2.55 -1.94
CA GLU A 71 2.52 -2.19 -2.39
C GLU A 71 2.47 -1.43 -3.71
N GLY A 72 1.55 -1.80 -4.58
CA GLY A 72 1.36 -1.08 -5.83
C GLY A 72 0.42 0.10 -5.70
N PHE A 73 -0.42 0.08 -4.66
CA PHE A 73 -1.39 1.14 -4.44
C PHE A 73 -0.70 2.48 -4.23
N LEU A 74 0.27 2.51 -3.33
CA LEU A 74 1.06 3.71 -3.10
C LEU A 74 2.46 3.21 -2.79
N PRO A 75 3.26 2.97 -3.83
CA PRO A 75 4.56 2.38 -3.61
C PRO A 75 5.44 3.29 -2.79
N ASP A 76 6.31 2.68 -2.02
CA ASP A 76 7.28 3.44 -1.26
C ASP A 76 8.10 4.25 -2.28
N PRO A 77 8.04 5.57 -2.22
CA PRO A 77 8.77 6.37 -3.20
C PRO A 77 10.27 6.21 -3.04
N GLY A 78 10.68 5.68 -1.90
CA GLY A 78 12.08 5.69 -1.59
C GLY A 78 12.56 7.12 -1.63
N ILE A 79 13.37 7.41 -2.63
CA ILE A 79 13.92 8.73 -2.78
C ILE A 79 13.55 9.26 -4.15
N SER A 80 12.99 10.48 -4.18
CA SER A 80 12.65 11.11 -5.45
C SER A 80 13.93 11.32 -6.28
N PRO A 81 13.80 11.52 -7.60
CA PRO A 81 14.99 11.75 -8.43
C PRO A 81 15.86 12.91 -7.92
N ILE A 82 15.23 13.99 -7.48
CA ILE A 82 15.98 15.13 -6.95
C ILE A 82 16.66 14.76 -5.64
N ALA A 83 15.95 14.07 -4.76
CA ALA A 83 16.51 13.63 -3.50
C ALA A 83 17.62 12.62 -3.72
N GLN A 84 17.51 11.78 -4.75
CA GLN A 84 18.57 10.85 -5.09
C GLN A 84 19.83 11.56 -5.53
N LEU A 85 19.69 12.63 -6.30
CA LEU A 85 20.84 13.41 -6.72
C LEU A 85 21.52 14.05 -5.51
N LYS A 86 20.73 14.60 -4.60
CA LYS A 86 21.29 15.18 -3.38
C LYS A 86 22.01 14.14 -2.55
N LEU A 87 21.42 12.97 -2.44
CA LEU A 87 22.02 11.91 -1.67
C LEU A 87 23.34 11.47 -2.30
N ARG A 88 23.39 11.38 -3.63
CA ARG A 88 24.62 11.04 -4.32
C ARG A 88 25.71 12.10 -4.10
N ASP A 89 25.33 13.37 -4.14
CA ASP A 89 26.27 14.44 -3.89
C ASP A 89 26.81 14.36 -2.47
N ASP A 90 25.96 14.11 -1.51
CA ASP A 90 26.39 13.94 -0.13
C ASP A 90 27.33 12.75 0.02
N GLN A 91 27.01 11.66 -0.65
CA GLN A 91 27.87 10.48 -0.63
C GLN A 91 29.23 10.78 -1.25
N ARG A 92 29.26 11.58 -2.30
CA ARG A 92 30.53 11.97 -2.90
C ARG A 92 31.36 12.80 -1.95
N LYS A 93 30.69 13.73 -1.24
CA LYS A 93 31.39 14.56 -0.26
C LYS A 93 32.02 13.69 0.82
N TYR A 94 31.28 12.73 1.30
CA TYR A 94 31.82 11.82 2.30
C TYR A 94 32.91 10.95 1.73
N ALA A 95 32.76 10.51 0.50
CA ALA A 95 33.75 9.66 -0.13
C ALA A 95 35.04 10.40 -0.40
N SER A 96 35.00 11.73 -0.56
CA SER A 96 36.20 12.49 -0.81
C SER A 96 37.04 12.69 0.43
N LYS A 97 36.48 12.37 1.61
CA LYS A 97 37.24 12.45 2.85
C LYS A 97 37.93 11.13 3.12
N PRO A 98 39.03 11.14 3.87
CA PRO A 98 39.63 9.87 4.25
C PRO A 98 38.60 9.02 4.97
N ARG A 99 38.47 7.81 4.56
CA ARG A 99 37.50 6.90 5.14
C ARG A 99 38.20 5.70 5.68
N LYS A 100 37.77 5.35 6.84
CA LYS A 100 38.34 4.18 7.44
C LYS A 100 37.68 2.95 6.94
N THR A 101 36.40 3.00 6.70
CA THR A 101 35.76 1.84 6.29
C THR A 101 35.00 2.12 5.12
N PRO A 102 34.99 1.22 4.32
CA PRO A 102 34.07 1.29 3.26
C PRO A 102 32.86 0.93 3.84
N PRO A 103 32.01 1.36 3.59
CA PRO A 103 30.86 0.93 4.04
C PRO A 103 30.38 0.00 3.27
N PRO A 104 30.45 -0.57 3.12
CA PRO A 104 29.96 -1.30 2.46
C PRO A 104 28.80 -1.42 2.45
N THR A 105 28.61 -1.45 2.47
CA THR A 105 27.75 -1.65 2.36
C THR A 105 26.95 -1.49 2.93
N ALA A 106 26.84 -1.19 3.12
CA ALA A 106 26.23 -1.02 3.71
C ALA A 106 25.23 -0.68 3.44
N TRP A 107 24.86 -0.66 3.15
CA TRP A 107 23.95 -0.35 3.06
C TRP A 107 23.29 -0.88 2.40
N LYS A 108 23.18 -1.21 1.84
CA LYS A 108 22.76 -1.63 1.31
C LYS A 108 21.78 -1.76 1.21
N TRP A 109 21.11 -1.47 0.86
CA TRP A 109 20.15 -1.46 0.83
C TRP A 109 19.87 -2.20 0.43
N GLY A 110 20.25 -2.33 0.24
CA GLY A 110 20.56 -2.91 -0.02
C GLY A 110 21.25 -3.12 -0.50
N ASP A 111 21.59 -3.02 -0.65
CA ASP A 111 22.65 -3.09 -0.81
C ASP A 111 23.24 -2.93 -1.30
N GLU A 112 23.46 -2.50 -1.29
CA GLU A 112 24.29 -2.07 -1.40
C GLU A 112 24.79 -1.96 -1.58
N ARG A 113 24.87 -1.81 -1.62
CA ARG A 113 25.54 -1.55 -1.46
C ARG A 113 25.69 -1.70 -1.69
#